data_fe581ea78d14d9d1359a9cd6d06ab314
#
_entry.id   fe581ea78d14d9d1359a9cd6d06ab314
#
_cell.length_a   1.000
_cell.length_b   1.000
_cell.length_c   1.000
_cell.angle_alpha   90.00
_cell.angle_beta   90.00
_cell.angle_gamma   90.00
#
_symmetry.space_group_name_H-M   'P 1'
#
loop_
_entity.id
_entity.type
_entity.pdbx_description
1 polymer ?
#
loop_
_entity_poly.entity_id
_entity_poly.type
_entity_poly.pdbx_seq_one_letter_code
_entity_poly.pdbx_strand_id
1 'polypeptide(L)'
;MPQIELTAKHCHNVLVVAITPRLTNGHVDVEGVKRNVEFLIEHGVDFLMPMCGTGLVYDANLDDYECVVGAFVDQAAGRALVVPGIGPGYGRSLEMGEIARSCGAS
;
A
#
# COMPACT_ATOMS: atom_id res chain seq x y z
N MET A 1 -12.55 -0.53 10.95
CA MET A 1 -11.79 0.74 11.09
C MET A 1 -12.43 1.81 10.25
N PRO A 2 -12.57 3.03 10.78
CA PRO A 2 -13.07 4.11 9.93
C PRO A 2 -12.07 4.37 8.82
N GLN A 3 -12.57 4.43 7.61
CA GLN A 3 -11.78 4.74 6.43
C GLN A 3 -11.49 6.25 6.43
N ILE A 4 -10.22 6.62 6.26
CA ILE A 4 -9.86 8.03 6.11
C ILE A 4 -10.28 8.49 4.72
N GLU A 5 -11.05 9.54 4.66
CA GLU A 5 -11.43 10.12 3.38
C GLU A 5 -10.28 10.95 2.80
N LEU A 6 -9.95 10.69 1.53
CA LEU A 6 -8.94 11.46 0.81
C LEU A 6 -9.48 12.85 0.50
N THR A 7 -8.76 13.88 0.95
CA THR A 7 -9.09 15.27 0.68
C THR A 7 -7.90 15.99 0.05
N ALA A 8 -8.16 17.18 -0.50
CA ALA A 8 -7.10 17.98 -1.13
C ALA A 8 -5.96 18.32 -0.17
N LYS A 9 -6.22 18.41 1.13
CA LYS A 9 -5.19 18.68 2.14
C LYS A 9 -4.11 17.60 2.18
N HIS A 10 -4.48 16.35 1.96
CA HIS A 10 -3.52 15.24 1.96
C HIS A 10 -2.51 15.36 0.82
N CYS A 11 -2.89 16.01 -0.27
CA CYS A 11 -2.01 16.19 -1.44
C CYS A 11 -0.97 17.30 -1.24
N HIS A 12 -1.02 18.03 -0.14
CA HIS A 12 -0.02 19.05 0.22
C HIS A 12 1.17 18.47 1.00
N ASN A 13 1.14 17.21 1.32
CA ASN A 13 2.19 16.50 2.04
C ASN A 13 3.06 15.67 1.11
N VAL A 14 4.07 15.04 1.67
CA VAL A 14 4.90 14.08 0.94
C VAL A 14 4.11 12.79 0.75
N LEU A 15 3.98 12.37 -0.51
CA LEU A 15 3.34 11.12 -0.88
C LEU A 15 4.44 10.09 -1.10
N VAL A 16 4.49 9.08 -0.24
CA VAL A 16 5.60 8.12 -0.26
C VAL A 16 5.23 6.90 -1.10
N VAL A 17 5.95 6.71 -2.20
CA VAL A 17 5.88 5.51 -3.02
C VAL A 17 6.78 4.47 -2.36
N ALA A 18 6.16 3.54 -1.64
CA ALA A 18 6.86 2.61 -0.77
C ALA A 18 7.40 1.38 -1.51
N ILE A 19 8.50 0.85 -1.00
CA ILE A 19 9.08 -0.40 -1.50
C ILE A 19 8.28 -1.62 -1.00
N THR A 20 8.46 -2.75 -1.69
CA THR A 20 7.91 -4.04 -1.27
C THR A 20 9.07 -4.94 -0.84
N PRO A 21 9.34 -5.08 0.47
CA PRO A 21 10.41 -5.96 0.93
C PRO A 21 10.05 -7.43 0.70
N ARG A 22 11.06 -8.22 0.31
CA ARG A 22 10.88 -9.64 0.08
C ARG A 22 11.91 -10.44 0.86
N LEU A 23 11.51 -11.65 1.26
CA LEU A 23 12.40 -12.64 1.86
C LEU A 23 13.34 -13.22 0.79
N THR A 24 14.37 -13.94 1.22
CA THR A 24 15.33 -14.57 0.31
C THR A 24 14.70 -15.61 -0.62
N ASN A 25 13.55 -16.18 -0.22
CA ASN A 25 12.78 -17.12 -1.04
C ASN A 25 11.84 -16.44 -2.06
N GLY A 26 11.82 -15.10 -2.10
CA GLY A 26 10.99 -14.32 -3.01
C GLY A 26 9.60 -13.98 -2.49
N HIS A 27 9.17 -14.53 -1.37
CA HIS A 27 7.88 -14.18 -0.76
C HIS A 27 7.92 -12.78 -0.14
N VAL A 28 6.76 -12.16 -0.04
CA VAL A 28 6.62 -10.84 0.61
C VAL A 28 7.04 -10.96 2.08
N ASP A 29 7.90 -10.06 2.52
CA ASP A 29 8.28 -9.93 3.92
C ASP A 29 7.25 -9.05 4.64
N VAL A 30 6.20 -9.66 5.16
CA VAL A 30 5.09 -8.94 5.82
C VAL A 30 5.59 -8.14 7.03
N GLU A 31 6.46 -8.72 7.83
CA GLU A 31 7.02 -8.02 8.99
C GLU A 31 7.88 -6.83 8.56
N GLY A 32 8.62 -6.98 7.45
CA GLY A 32 9.37 -5.88 6.83
C GLY A 32 8.46 -4.77 6.34
N VAL A 33 7.34 -5.12 5.71
CA VAL A 33 6.33 -4.13 5.30
C VAL A 33 5.84 -3.34 6.52
N LYS A 34 5.47 -4.03 7.58
CA LYS A 34 4.94 -3.40 8.80
C LYS A 34 5.98 -2.48 9.46
N ARG A 35 7.23 -2.91 9.53
CA ARG A 35 8.30 -2.06 10.06
C ARG A 35 8.49 -0.79 9.24
N ASN A 36 8.45 -0.90 7.91
CA ASN A 36 8.57 0.26 7.02
C ASN A 36 7.41 1.23 7.18
N VAL A 37 6.19 0.72 7.28
CA VAL A 37 4.99 1.56 7.51
C VAL A 37 5.12 2.31 8.83
N GLU A 38 5.47 1.61 9.90
CA GLU A 38 5.62 2.24 11.22
C GLU A 38 6.71 3.31 11.20
N PHE A 39 7.86 3.01 10.59
CA PHE A 39 8.95 3.96 10.42
C PHE A 39 8.48 5.24 9.71
N LEU A 40 7.76 5.10 8.61
CA LEU A 40 7.27 6.25 7.84
C LEU A 40 6.28 7.09 8.65
N ILE A 41 5.36 6.44 9.34
CA ILE A 41 4.37 7.14 10.17
C ILE A 41 5.04 7.88 11.33
N GLU A 42 6.00 7.23 12.01
CA GLU A 42 6.77 7.86 13.10
C GLU A 42 7.54 9.10 12.63
N HIS A 43 7.90 9.17 11.35
CA HIS A 43 8.60 10.30 10.75
C HIS A 43 7.65 11.30 10.05
N GLY A 44 6.37 11.24 10.36
CA GLY A 44 5.39 12.24 9.93
C GLY A 44 4.76 12.00 8.56
N VAL A 45 4.97 10.84 7.96
CA VAL A 45 4.31 10.51 6.69
C VAL A 45 2.88 10.06 6.95
N ASP A 46 1.93 10.68 6.27
CA ASP A 46 0.49 10.37 6.39
C ASP A 46 -0.15 9.94 5.06
N PHE A 47 0.65 9.77 4.01
CA PHE A 47 0.19 9.35 2.69
C PHE A 47 1.11 8.28 2.12
N LEU A 48 0.64 7.04 2.14
CA LEU A 48 1.41 5.86 1.75
C LEU A 48 0.87 5.28 0.44
N MET A 49 1.76 5.05 -0.51
CA MET A 49 1.41 4.51 -1.83
C MET A 49 2.13 3.18 -2.07
N PRO A 50 1.59 2.08 -1.51
CA PRO A 50 2.14 0.75 -1.78
C PRO A 50 1.83 0.29 -3.19
N MET A 51 2.60 -0.65 -3.69
CA MET A 51 2.36 -1.33 -4.97
C MET A 51 2.22 -0.36 -6.16
N CYS A 52 3.00 0.71 -6.13
CA CYS A 52 3.21 1.57 -7.29
C CYS A 52 4.48 1.14 -8.04
N GLY A 53 5.10 2.05 -8.81
CA GLY A 53 6.30 1.71 -9.56
C GLY A 53 7.45 1.21 -8.70
N THR A 54 7.80 1.94 -7.64
CA THR A 54 8.87 1.56 -6.72
C THR A 54 8.54 0.26 -5.96
N GLY A 55 7.28 0.01 -5.68
CA GLY A 55 6.82 -1.23 -5.06
C GLY A 55 6.73 -2.42 -6.01
N LEU A 56 7.09 -2.23 -7.28
CA LEU A 56 7.13 -3.27 -8.32
C LEU A 56 5.78 -3.96 -8.54
N VAL A 57 4.75 -3.16 -8.72
CA VAL A 57 3.38 -3.66 -8.94
C VAL A 57 3.28 -4.62 -10.13
N TYR A 58 4.11 -4.41 -11.15
CA TYR A 58 4.09 -5.26 -12.36
C TYR A 58 4.67 -6.66 -12.13
N ASP A 59 5.46 -6.84 -11.09
CA ASP A 59 6.07 -8.14 -10.75
C ASP A 59 5.27 -8.91 -9.70
N ALA A 60 4.24 -8.30 -9.15
CA ALA A 60 3.41 -8.91 -8.11
C ALA A 60 2.24 -9.67 -8.74
N ASN A 61 1.97 -10.86 -8.22
CA ASN A 61 0.70 -11.52 -8.49
C ASN A 61 -0.40 -10.93 -7.59
N LEU A 62 -1.65 -11.36 -7.77
CA LEU A 62 -2.78 -10.82 -7.02
C LEU A 62 -2.71 -11.19 -5.53
N ASP A 63 -2.17 -12.35 -5.19
CA ASP A 63 -1.98 -12.74 -3.79
C ASP A 63 -0.95 -11.85 -3.09
N ASP A 64 0.17 -11.56 -3.75
CA ASP A 64 1.17 -10.61 -3.25
C ASP A 64 0.56 -9.23 -3.06
N TYR A 65 -0.22 -8.78 -4.03
CA TYR A 65 -0.89 -7.48 -3.99
C TYR A 65 -1.79 -7.36 -2.76
N GLU A 66 -2.65 -8.35 -2.55
CA GLU A 66 -3.55 -8.39 -1.40
C GLU A 66 -2.78 -8.40 -0.09
N CYS A 67 -1.73 -9.21 -0.02
CA CYS A 67 -0.88 -9.34 1.16
C CYS A 67 -0.25 -7.99 1.53
N VAL A 68 0.35 -7.31 0.55
CA VAL A 68 1.03 -6.02 0.78
C VAL A 68 0.03 -4.93 1.15
N VAL A 69 -1.02 -4.76 0.37
CA VAL A 69 -2.03 -3.72 0.64
C VAL A 69 -2.70 -3.95 1.99
N GLY A 70 -3.06 -5.20 2.30
CA GLY A 70 -3.62 -5.55 3.60
C GLY A 70 -2.69 -5.21 4.76
N ALA A 71 -1.39 -5.53 4.62
CA ALA A 71 -0.40 -5.23 5.65
C ALA A 71 -0.23 -3.71 5.86
N PHE A 72 -0.27 -2.91 4.77
CA PHE A 72 -0.24 -1.45 4.87
C PHE A 72 -1.45 -0.91 5.63
N VAL A 73 -2.65 -1.36 5.26
CA VAL A 73 -3.89 -0.90 5.90
C VAL A 73 -3.90 -1.28 7.38
N ASP A 74 -3.56 -2.52 7.69
CA ASP A 74 -3.54 -3.02 9.08
C ASP A 74 -2.55 -2.26 9.94
N GLN A 75 -1.33 -2.06 9.45
CA GLN A 75 -0.29 -1.38 10.24
C GLN A 75 -0.56 0.11 10.35
N ALA A 76 -1.06 0.75 9.29
CA ALA A 76 -1.41 2.16 9.34
C ALA A 76 -2.51 2.44 10.35
N ALA A 77 -3.46 1.52 10.49
CA ALA A 77 -4.52 1.58 11.52
C ALA A 77 -5.24 2.94 11.56
N GLY A 78 -5.51 3.54 10.40
CA GLY A 78 -6.17 4.83 10.30
C GLY A 78 -5.28 6.05 10.56
N ARG A 79 -3.98 5.85 10.82
CA ARG A 79 -3.03 6.96 11.07
C ARG A 79 -2.49 7.59 9.79
N ALA A 80 -2.65 6.92 8.66
CA ALA A 80 -2.19 7.38 7.36
C ALA A 80 -3.14 6.89 6.28
N LEU A 81 -3.22 7.64 5.18
CA LEU A 81 -3.89 7.19 3.96
C LEU A 81 -3.08 6.08 3.31
N VAL A 82 -3.77 5.07 2.82
CA VAL A 82 -3.17 4.00 2.03
C VAL A 82 -3.82 4.04 0.65
N VAL A 83 -3.06 4.51 -0.34
CA VAL A 83 -3.52 4.70 -1.72
C VAL A 83 -2.64 3.84 -2.62
N PRO A 84 -2.99 2.56 -2.80
CA PRO A 84 -2.17 1.64 -3.59
C PRO A 84 -2.26 1.92 -5.09
N GLY A 85 -1.19 1.56 -5.81
CA GLY A 85 -1.20 1.54 -7.26
C GLY A 85 -2.05 0.39 -7.80
N ILE A 86 -2.48 0.52 -9.03
CA ILE A 86 -3.17 -0.54 -9.77
C ILE A 86 -2.60 -0.64 -11.18
N GLY A 87 -2.69 -1.81 -11.80
CA GLY A 87 -2.20 -2.03 -13.16
C GLY A 87 -0.97 -2.92 -13.23
N PRO A 88 -0.30 -2.97 -14.38
CA PRO A 88 -0.75 -2.42 -15.67
C PRO A 88 -1.89 -3.25 -16.28
N GLY A 89 -2.58 -2.62 -17.22
CA GLY A 89 -3.67 -3.26 -17.96
C GLY A 89 -5.04 -3.09 -17.31
N TYR A 90 -6.05 -2.99 -18.15
CA TYR A 90 -7.42 -2.67 -17.72
C TYR A 90 -8.01 -3.73 -16.81
N GLY A 91 -8.02 -5.00 -17.25
CA GLY A 91 -8.60 -6.08 -16.46
C GLY A 91 -7.90 -6.29 -15.12
N ARG A 92 -6.57 -6.26 -15.13
CA ARG A 92 -5.77 -6.38 -13.90
C ARG A 92 -6.01 -5.20 -12.96
N SER A 93 -6.16 -4.00 -13.50
CA SER A 93 -6.48 -2.81 -12.69
C SER A 93 -7.81 -2.94 -11.99
N LEU A 94 -8.83 -3.50 -12.65
CA LEU A 94 -10.14 -3.76 -12.04
C LEU A 94 -10.02 -4.77 -10.90
N GLU A 95 -9.30 -5.87 -11.11
CA GLU A 95 -9.10 -6.88 -10.07
C GLU A 95 -8.35 -6.30 -8.86
N MET A 96 -7.28 -5.55 -9.11
CA MET A 96 -6.51 -4.90 -8.05
C MET A 96 -7.34 -3.85 -7.30
N GLY A 97 -8.14 -3.07 -8.01
CA GLY A 97 -9.04 -2.09 -7.40
C GLY A 97 -10.03 -2.72 -6.43
N GLU A 98 -10.62 -3.86 -6.81
CA GLU A 98 -11.53 -4.60 -5.95
C GLU A 98 -10.81 -5.16 -4.71
N ILE A 99 -9.60 -5.68 -4.88
CA ILE A 99 -8.79 -6.18 -3.76
C ILE A 99 -8.45 -5.04 -2.81
N ALA A 100 -7.97 -3.91 -3.34
CA ALA A 100 -7.61 -2.75 -2.54
C ALA A 100 -8.80 -2.24 -1.72
N ARG A 101 -9.96 -2.15 -2.35
CA ARG A 101 -11.20 -1.77 -1.68
C ARG A 101 -11.57 -2.74 -0.56
N SER A 102 -11.47 -4.04 -0.82
CA SER A 102 -11.77 -5.08 0.18
C SER A 102 -10.80 -5.04 1.36
N CYS A 103 -9.54 -4.63 1.13
CA CYS A 103 -8.56 -4.44 2.20
C CYS A 103 -8.80 -3.19 3.04
N GLY A 104 -9.65 -2.27 2.58
CA GLY A 104 -9.93 -1.02 3.28
C GLY A 104 -8.99 0.13 2.89
N ALA A 105 -8.41 0.10 1.69
CA ALA A 105 -7.62 1.21 1.15
C ALA A 105 -8.45 2.49 1.04
N SER A 106 -7.74 3.62 1.11
CA SER A 106 -8.37 4.96 1.07
C SER A 106 -8.82 5.38 -0.32
#